data_f01fbefbaa6f2d9cb27cfbd74a727f78
#
_entry.id   f01fbefbaa6f2d9cb27cfbd74a727f78
#
_cell.length_a   1.000
_cell.length_b   1.000
_cell.length_c   1.000
_cell.angle_alpha   90.00
_cell.angle_beta   90.00
_cell.angle_gamma   90.00
#
_symmetry.space_group_name_H-M   'P 1'
#
loop_
_entity.id
_entity.type
_entity.pdbx_description
1 polymer ?
#
loop_
_entity_poly.entity_id
_entity_poly.type
_entity_poly.pdbx_seq_one_letter_code
_entity_poly.pdbx_strand_id
1 'polypeptide(L)'
;SPSSRTGYPRRQRICRVTPLAFSLWLASGMVHSVSAAGIVADHGAPGHQQPTIMQTASGIPQVNIQTPSAGGVSHNTYSQFDVGNQGVILNNAHNNVQTQLGGMVAGNPWLAKGEARIILNEVNSRNPSQLNGFVEVAGKKAQVVIANPAGISCDGCGFINANRATLTTGQPQMKNGSLTGFSVERGEIQITGKGMDASRTDYTDIIARSVKINAGIWAQDLKVTTGRNNVDIAHGQTEKKAADASSQPQVALDVSSLGGMYAGKIRLVGTETGVGVRNAGHIGAQAGAVTLTADGRIENSGSISAKTDVHLATTRDLHNSGSVYAGQDTQIQSDGAFTHTGSVASRRNTRIQTTRLTGSERSLLAAGVKDDGRLAEAGNLTVSTTGVLAAHGQVLSGGNMQLKGQGLDLSNSRIQGQHTGLDAGSGNLSTQNVQLSAGTLSARTAGHFSNNGGTINADTLQISAQSLSNHRGKLIQTGTGDFSLNLPGGVDNREGLLAANGAVRLDALSLDNRRGKVQAVQSGSLQVKTTGAVDNQQGSLTASRDVRLNAQALNNDNGLISAAAGTGRIKTQQAVSNTEGRMESAGRLGISAGSLNNHQGTVVSDGLSVTLDGA
;
A
#
# COMPACT_ATOMS: atom_id res chain seq x y z
N SER A 1 4.40 -19.68 -20.16
CA SER A 1 4.73 -18.80 -19.05
C SER A 1 3.95 -19.26 -17.82
N PRO A 2 4.58 -19.57 -16.70
CA PRO A 2 3.84 -19.96 -15.52
C PRO A 2 3.16 -18.72 -14.92
N SER A 3 1.85 -18.76 -14.86
CA SER A 3 1.06 -17.81 -14.11
C SER A 3 1.43 -17.98 -12.62
N SER A 4 2.15 -17.03 -12.07
CA SER A 4 2.34 -16.96 -10.63
C SER A 4 0.97 -16.73 -9.99
N ARG A 5 0.40 -17.77 -9.45
CA ARG A 5 -0.75 -17.66 -8.54
C ARG A 5 -0.22 -16.98 -7.27
N THR A 6 -0.40 -15.68 -7.17
CA THR A 6 -0.38 -15.01 -5.89
C THR A 6 -1.64 -15.45 -5.17
N GLY A 7 -1.53 -16.53 -4.40
CA GLY A 7 -2.62 -17.00 -3.58
C GLY A 7 -2.83 -15.99 -2.45
N TYR A 8 -3.89 -15.20 -2.55
CA TYR A 8 -4.43 -14.56 -1.37
C TYR A 8 -4.84 -15.66 -0.39
N PRO A 9 -4.52 -15.52 0.89
CA PRO A 9 -4.90 -16.55 1.85
C PRO A 9 -6.42 -16.73 1.80
N ARG A 10 -6.84 -17.98 1.61
CA ARG A 10 -8.24 -18.36 1.75
C ARG A 10 -8.77 -17.77 3.05
N ARG A 11 -9.98 -17.20 2.99
CA ARG A 11 -10.75 -16.81 4.16
C ARG A 11 -10.63 -17.90 5.21
N GLN A 12 -9.78 -17.71 6.20
CA GLN A 12 -9.87 -18.53 7.39
C GLN A 12 -11.19 -18.16 8.05
N ARG A 13 -12.12 -19.10 8.06
CA ARG A 13 -13.30 -18.96 8.88
C ARG A 13 -12.81 -18.75 10.30
N ILE A 14 -13.24 -17.66 10.92
CA ILE A 14 -13.05 -17.46 12.34
C ILE A 14 -13.64 -18.71 12.99
N CYS A 15 -12.81 -19.57 13.53
CA CYS A 15 -13.30 -20.62 14.41
C CYS A 15 -13.88 -19.92 15.62
N ARG A 16 -15.20 -19.81 15.66
CA ARG A 16 -15.88 -19.45 16.89
C ARG A 16 -15.55 -20.54 17.87
N VAL A 17 -14.66 -20.26 18.79
CA VAL A 17 -14.47 -21.10 19.97
C VAL A 17 -15.77 -20.93 20.75
N THR A 18 -16.67 -21.87 20.58
CA THR A 18 -17.88 -21.90 21.40
C THR A 18 -17.51 -22.25 22.84
N PRO A 19 -18.16 -21.65 23.84
CA PRO A 19 -17.86 -21.91 25.25
C PRO A 19 -18.03 -23.36 25.70
N LEU A 20 -18.55 -24.24 24.85
CA LEU A 20 -18.84 -25.64 25.13
C LEU A 20 -17.59 -26.54 25.22
N ALA A 21 -16.41 -26.11 24.79
CA ALA A 21 -15.21 -26.91 24.88
C ALA A 21 -14.55 -26.94 26.28
N PHE A 22 -14.95 -26.04 27.18
CA PHE A 22 -14.36 -25.92 28.52
C PHE A 22 -15.08 -26.73 29.59
N SER A 23 -16.27 -27.28 29.35
CA SER A 23 -17.06 -27.99 30.37
C SER A 23 -16.75 -29.49 30.50
N LEU A 24 -15.87 -30.07 29.69
CA LEU A 24 -15.62 -31.51 29.65
C LEU A 24 -14.32 -31.98 30.33
N TRP A 25 -13.56 -31.10 30.99
CA TRP A 25 -12.28 -31.45 31.65
C TRP A 25 -12.36 -31.50 33.18
N LEU A 26 -13.54 -31.53 33.79
CA LEU A 26 -13.73 -31.48 35.25
C LEU A 26 -13.96 -32.86 35.89
N ALA A 27 -13.56 -33.97 35.26
CA ALA A 27 -13.80 -35.30 35.80
C ALA A 27 -12.55 -36.12 36.06
N SER A 28 -11.42 -35.55 36.48
CA SER A 28 -10.37 -36.33 37.13
C SER A 28 -9.77 -35.53 38.29
N GLY A 29 -10.16 -35.97 39.49
CA GLY A 29 -9.76 -35.34 40.72
C GLY A 29 -8.26 -35.42 40.98
N MET A 30 -7.64 -34.26 41.02
CA MET A 30 -6.53 -33.94 41.90
C MET A 30 -6.78 -32.55 42.45
N VAL A 31 -7.15 -32.49 43.70
CA VAL A 31 -7.23 -31.25 44.46
C VAL A 31 -5.81 -30.71 44.62
N HIS A 32 -5.33 -29.99 43.62
CA HIS A 32 -4.24 -29.07 43.87
C HIS A 32 -4.90 -27.81 44.44
N SER A 33 -4.52 -27.46 45.66
CA SER A 33 -4.86 -26.18 46.25
C SER A 33 -4.36 -25.08 45.32
N VAL A 34 -5.25 -24.58 44.47
CA VAL A 34 -4.96 -23.40 43.67
C VAL A 34 -4.91 -22.25 44.68
N SER A 35 -3.71 -21.89 45.10
CA SER A 35 -3.53 -20.68 45.87
C SER A 35 -3.99 -19.50 45.01
N ALA A 36 -4.70 -18.53 45.59
CA ALA A 36 -4.97 -17.24 44.98
C ALA A 36 -3.68 -16.43 44.77
N ALA A 37 -2.53 -17.13 44.68
CA ALA A 37 -1.17 -16.58 44.66
C ALA A 37 -0.89 -15.73 43.40
N GLY A 38 -1.67 -15.87 42.32
CA GLY A 38 -1.52 -15.05 41.13
C GLY A 38 -2.07 -13.62 41.29
N ILE A 39 -2.93 -13.39 42.24
CA ILE A 39 -3.58 -12.07 42.46
C ILE A 39 -3.41 -11.65 43.90
N VAL A 40 -2.66 -10.59 44.12
CA VAL A 40 -2.33 -10.07 45.45
C VAL A 40 -2.64 -8.58 45.50
N ALA A 41 -3.51 -8.18 46.43
CA ALA A 41 -3.78 -6.77 46.67
C ALA A 41 -2.53 -6.06 47.19
N ASP A 42 -2.33 -4.81 46.84
CA ASP A 42 -1.24 -4.00 47.36
C ASP A 42 -1.60 -3.50 48.75
N HIS A 43 -1.02 -4.13 49.78
CA HIS A 43 -1.26 -3.78 51.16
C HIS A 43 -0.65 -2.42 51.54
N GLY A 44 0.23 -1.86 50.73
CA GLY A 44 0.77 -0.51 50.88
C GLY A 44 -0.09 0.58 50.25
N ALA A 45 -1.10 0.22 49.49
CA ALA A 45 -2.01 1.19 48.87
C ALA A 45 -3.03 1.75 49.87
N PRO A 46 -3.65 2.91 49.60
CA PRO A 46 -4.77 3.39 50.37
C PRO A 46 -5.87 2.35 50.53
N GLY A 47 -6.52 2.27 51.68
CA GLY A 47 -7.53 1.22 51.96
C GLY A 47 -8.66 1.18 50.96
N HIS A 48 -9.08 2.33 50.45
CA HIS A 48 -10.13 2.42 49.41
C HIS A 48 -9.68 1.98 48.02
N GLN A 49 -8.44 1.53 47.85
CA GLN A 49 -7.89 0.94 46.62
C GLN A 49 -7.46 -0.51 46.84
N GLN A 50 -7.73 -1.10 48.01
CA GLN A 50 -7.40 -2.49 48.29
C GLN A 50 -8.61 -3.39 48.04
N PRO A 51 -8.64 -4.18 46.98
CA PRO A 51 -9.75 -5.12 46.72
C PRO A 51 -9.65 -6.31 47.66
N THR A 52 -10.76 -7.00 47.86
CA THR A 52 -10.79 -8.28 48.58
C THR A 52 -10.59 -9.44 47.61
N ILE A 53 -9.52 -10.19 47.84
CA ILE A 53 -9.20 -11.39 47.02
C ILE A 53 -9.76 -12.62 47.72
N MET A 54 -10.52 -13.41 46.98
CA MET A 54 -11.14 -14.63 47.45
C MET A 54 -11.24 -15.66 46.32
N GLN A 55 -11.89 -16.76 46.60
CA GLN A 55 -12.15 -17.81 45.63
C GLN A 55 -13.64 -18.14 45.59
N THR A 56 -14.11 -18.55 44.40
CA THR A 56 -15.45 -19.11 44.26
C THR A 56 -15.51 -20.51 44.90
N ALA A 57 -16.72 -21.06 45.05
CA ALA A 57 -16.90 -22.43 45.53
C ALA A 57 -16.15 -23.46 44.68
N SER A 58 -15.95 -23.20 43.39
CA SER A 58 -15.20 -24.05 42.47
C SER A 58 -13.70 -23.75 42.42
N GLY A 59 -13.22 -22.83 43.25
CA GLY A 59 -11.80 -22.50 43.36
C GLY A 59 -11.28 -21.47 42.37
N ILE A 60 -12.16 -20.77 41.63
CA ILE A 60 -11.76 -19.70 40.70
C ILE A 60 -11.41 -18.44 41.50
N PRO A 61 -10.27 -17.79 41.24
CA PRO A 61 -9.97 -16.51 41.87
C PRO A 61 -11.06 -15.48 41.61
N GLN A 62 -11.49 -14.81 42.68
CA GLN A 62 -12.51 -13.79 42.65
C GLN A 62 -12.00 -12.53 43.33
N VAL A 63 -12.21 -11.39 42.67
CA VAL A 63 -11.88 -10.08 43.20
C VAL A 63 -13.18 -9.36 43.51
N ASN A 64 -13.46 -9.11 44.77
CA ASN A 64 -14.48 -8.14 45.18
C ASN A 64 -13.87 -6.75 45.03
N ILE A 65 -14.23 -6.10 43.94
CA ILE A 65 -13.68 -4.81 43.57
C ILE A 65 -14.14 -3.72 44.56
N GLN A 66 -13.36 -2.69 44.67
CA GLN A 66 -13.62 -1.57 45.57
C GLN A 66 -14.83 -0.73 45.15
N THR A 67 -15.40 -0.03 46.10
CA THR A 67 -16.49 0.94 45.86
C THR A 67 -16.08 1.91 44.76
N PRO A 68 -16.93 2.07 43.73
CA PRO A 68 -16.63 3.04 42.68
C PRO A 68 -16.70 4.47 43.18
N SER A 69 -15.85 5.32 42.57
CA SER A 69 -15.88 6.76 42.78
C SER A 69 -17.13 7.41 42.19
N ALA A 70 -17.32 8.71 42.43
CA ALA A 70 -18.38 9.49 41.82
C ALA A 70 -18.33 9.42 40.26
N GLY A 71 -17.13 9.28 39.69
CA GLY A 71 -16.92 9.07 38.25
C GLY A 71 -17.19 7.64 37.79
N GLY A 72 -17.62 6.73 38.67
CA GLY A 72 -17.93 5.34 38.30
C GLY A 72 -16.71 4.44 38.18
N VAL A 73 -15.56 4.81 38.74
CA VAL A 73 -14.30 4.06 38.66
C VAL A 73 -14.04 3.30 39.94
N SER A 74 -14.00 1.97 39.86
CA SER A 74 -13.51 1.11 40.93
C SER A 74 -12.00 0.98 40.78
N HIS A 75 -11.25 1.61 41.71
CA HIS A 75 -9.80 1.63 41.67
C HIS A 75 -9.23 0.53 42.57
N ASN A 76 -8.59 -0.46 41.95
CA ASN A 76 -8.05 -1.63 42.61
C ASN A 76 -6.54 -1.70 42.36
N THR A 77 -5.74 -1.68 43.43
CA THR A 77 -4.29 -1.69 43.33
C THR A 77 -3.74 -3.03 43.81
N TYR A 78 -2.84 -3.59 43.05
CA TYR A 78 -2.25 -4.91 43.25
C TYR A 78 -0.74 -4.83 43.33
N SER A 79 -0.12 -5.71 44.12
CA SER A 79 1.32 -5.99 44.01
C SER A 79 1.61 -7.08 42.96
N GLN A 80 0.62 -7.91 42.64
CA GLN A 80 0.70 -8.93 41.61
C GLN A 80 -0.69 -9.15 41.00
N PHE A 81 -0.76 -9.20 39.67
CA PHE A 81 -1.97 -9.51 38.96
C PHE A 81 -1.66 -10.48 37.83
N ASP A 82 -1.75 -11.77 38.11
CA ASP A 82 -1.58 -12.86 37.18
C ASP A 82 -2.87 -13.66 37.09
N VAL A 83 -3.29 -13.99 35.88
CA VAL A 83 -4.48 -14.79 35.62
C VAL A 83 -4.06 -16.14 35.10
N GLY A 84 -4.37 -17.20 35.82
CA GLY A 84 -4.13 -18.56 35.38
C GLY A 84 -5.14 -19.00 34.30
N ASN A 85 -4.94 -20.19 33.77
CA ASN A 85 -5.78 -20.73 32.71
C ASN A 85 -7.27 -20.90 33.11
N GLN A 86 -7.54 -20.94 34.41
CA GLN A 86 -8.91 -21.00 34.93
C GLN A 86 -9.64 -19.65 34.87
N GLY A 87 -8.90 -18.55 34.70
CA GLY A 87 -9.44 -17.22 34.66
C GLY A 87 -9.56 -16.55 36.02
N VAL A 88 -10.18 -15.40 36.02
CA VAL A 88 -10.48 -14.59 37.21
C VAL A 88 -11.84 -13.92 37.06
N ILE A 89 -12.54 -13.76 38.16
CA ILE A 89 -13.81 -13.04 38.22
C ILE A 89 -13.60 -11.70 38.93
N LEU A 90 -13.93 -10.62 38.25
CA LEU A 90 -14.03 -9.28 38.84
C LEU A 90 -15.50 -9.07 39.23
N ASN A 91 -15.78 -9.04 40.53
CA ASN A 91 -17.15 -9.03 41.01
C ASN A 91 -17.73 -7.60 41.01
N ASN A 92 -18.50 -7.30 39.95
CA ASN A 92 -19.25 -6.05 39.78
C ASN A 92 -20.76 -6.28 39.95
N ALA A 93 -21.13 -7.19 40.85
CA ALA A 93 -22.51 -7.53 41.14
C ALA A 93 -22.90 -6.98 42.50
N HIS A 94 -23.99 -6.19 42.57
CA HIS A 94 -24.61 -5.75 43.80
C HIS A 94 -25.36 -6.90 44.50
N ASN A 95 -26.02 -7.74 43.74
CA ASN A 95 -26.73 -8.93 44.19
C ASN A 95 -26.04 -10.22 43.71
N ASN A 96 -26.44 -11.36 44.25
CA ASN A 96 -25.97 -12.65 43.79
C ASN A 96 -26.20 -12.82 42.28
N VAL A 97 -25.22 -13.34 41.56
CA VAL A 97 -25.28 -13.46 40.11
C VAL A 97 -24.60 -14.74 39.62
N GLN A 98 -25.07 -15.28 38.53
CA GLN A 98 -24.48 -16.40 37.82
C GLN A 98 -23.33 -15.91 36.97
N THR A 99 -22.15 -16.58 37.05
CA THR A 99 -20.99 -16.35 36.20
C THR A 99 -20.73 -17.54 35.29
N GLN A 100 -19.99 -17.32 34.21
CA GLN A 100 -19.58 -18.40 33.31
C GLN A 100 -18.41 -19.22 33.89
N LEU A 101 -17.45 -18.54 34.54
CA LEU A 101 -16.23 -19.17 35.02
C LEU A 101 -16.41 -19.90 36.36
N GLY A 102 -17.20 -19.35 37.27
CA GLY A 102 -17.25 -19.81 38.64
C GLY A 102 -18.67 -20.10 39.19
N GLY A 103 -19.69 -20.17 38.36
CA GLY A 103 -21.07 -20.40 38.81
C GLY A 103 -21.63 -19.22 39.57
N MET A 104 -22.47 -19.49 40.56
CA MET A 104 -23.09 -18.44 41.39
C MET A 104 -22.05 -17.73 42.25
N VAL A 105 -22.09 -16.41 42.24
CA VAL A 105 -21.24 -15.52 43.01
C VAL A 105 -22.09 -14.61 43.87
N ALA A 106 -21.75 -14.50 45.15
CA ALA A 106 -22.47 -13.61 46.07
C ALA A 106 -22.25 -12.14 45.70
N GLY A 107 -23.23 -11.31 46.02
CA GLY A 107 -23.10 -9.86 45.81
C GLY A 107 -21.87 -9.30 46.49
N ASN A 108 -21.24 -8.29 45.91
CA ASN A 108 -20.06 -7.63 46.43
C ASN A 108 -20.45 -6.56 47.47
N PRO A 109 -20.00 -6.73 48.72
CA PRO A 109 -20.37 -5.77 49.77
C PRO A 109 -19.87 -4.33 49.54
N TRP A 110 -18.81 -4.16 48.73
CA TRP A 110 -18.28 -2.84 48.39
C TRP A 110 -19.19 -2.05 47.44
N LEU A 111 -20.18 -2.69 46.84
CA LEU A 111 -21.06 -2.11 45.82
C LEU A 111 -22.41 -1.68 46.36
N ALA A 112 -22.53 -1.41 47.65
CA ALA A 112 -23.80 -1.01 48.28
C ALA A 112 -24.42 0.25 47.63
N LYS A 113 -23.57 1.16 47.10
CA LYS A 113 -23.99 2.39 46.42
C LYS A 113 -24.07 2.27 44.89
N GLY A 114 -23.88 1.09 44.34
CA GLY A 114 -23.94 0.83 42.91
C GLY A 114 -22.68 0.21 42.33
N GLU A 115 -22.84 -0.28 41.11
CA GLU A 115 -21.77 -0.95 40.35
C GLU A 115 -20.86 0.04 39.65
N ALA A 116 -19.65 -0.44 39.27
CA ALA A 116 -18.68 0.34 38.52
C ALA A 116 -18.97 0.38 37.02
N ARG A 117 -18.67 1.49 36.38
CA ARG A 117 -18.59 1.59 34.91
C ARG A 117 -17.20 1.20 34.40
N ILE A 118 -16.16 1.50 35.17
CA ILE A 118 -14.77 1.18 34.87
C ILE A 118 -14.18 0.44 36.06
N ILE A 119 -13.60 -0.72 35.80
CA ILE A 119 -12.85 -1.48 36.79
C ILE A 119 -11.38 -1.31 36.45
N LEU A 120 -10.70 -0.46 37.23
CA LEU A 120 -9.28 -0.19 37.09
C LEU A 120 -8.49 -1.17 37.94
N ASN A 121 -7.67 -1.99 37.29
CA ASN A 121 -6.75 -2.91 37.95
C ASN A 121 -5.34 -2.41 37.70
N GLU A 122 -4.76 -1.75 38.72
CA GLU A 122 -3.45 -1.14 38.64
C GLU A 122 -2.44 -1.98 39.43
N VAL A 123 -1.36 -2.39 38.77
CA VAL A 123 -0.25 -3.08 39.44
C VAL A 123 0.81 -2.08 39.82
N ASN A 124 1.09 -2.01 41.10
CA ASN A 124 2.03 -1.04 41.68
C ASN A 124 3.28 -1.76 42.20
N SER A 125 3.94 -2.54 41.36
CA SER A 125 5.15 -3.28 41.65
C SER A 125 6.01 -3.45 40.40
N ARG A 126 7.12 -4.17 40.50
CA ARG A 126 7.97 -4.53 39.36
C ARG A 126 7.63 -5.90 38.76
N ASN A 127 6.52 -6.49 39.19
CA ASN A 127 6.09 -7.82 38.69
C ASN A 127 5.26 -7.65 37.42
N PRO A 128 5.72 -8.11 36.26
CA PRO A 128 4.89 -8.16 35.06
C PRO A 128 3.66 -9.03 35.29
N SER A 129 2.58 -8.74 34.56
CA SER A 129 1.36 -9.54 34.61
C SER A 129 1.36 -10.63 33.54
N GLN A 130 1.02 -11.84 33.95
CA GLN A 130 0.80 -12.99 33.05
C GLN A 130 -0.70 -13.25 32.94
N LEU A 131 -1.28 -12.99 31.77
CA LEU A 131 -2.71 -13.19 31.53
C LEU A 131 -2.90 -14.45 30.69
N ASN A 132 -3.14 -15.57 31.35
CA ASN A 132 -3.23 -16.88 30.68
C ASN A 132 -4.63 -17.47 30.72
N GLY A 133 -5.64 -16.65 31.02
CA GLY A 133 -7.03 -17.05 31.06
C GLY A 133 -7.95 -15.84 30.94
N PHE A 134 -9.25 -16.12 30.98
CA PHE A 134 -10.27 -15.09 30.84
C PHE A 134 -10.45 -14.23 32.10
N VAL A 135 -10.76 -12.98 31.88
CA VAL A 135 -11.22 -12.03 32.92
C VAL A 135 -12.71 -11.83 32.72
N GLU A 136 -13.51 -12.29 33.68
CA GLU A 136 -14.96 -12.15 33.64
C GLU A 136 -15.41 -11.06 34.60
N VAL A 137 -16.25 -10.13 34.11
CA VAL A 137 -16.96 -9.19 34.94
C VAL A 137 -18.26 -9.83 35.38
N ALA A 138 -18.41 -10.08 36.70
CA ALA A 138 -19.66 -10.57 37.26
C ALA A 138 -20.65 -9.41 37.42
N GLY A 139 -21.89 -9.62 37.07
CA GLY A 139 -22.96 -8.62 37.23
C GLY A 139 -23.03 -7.61 36.12
N LYS A 140 -22.93 -6.33 36.45
CA LYS A 140 -23.05 -5.26 35.46
C LYS A 140 -21.82 -5.18 34.59
N LYS A 141 -22.04 -5.16 33.28
CA LYS A 141 -20.99 -4.97 32.28
C LYS A 141 -20.20 -3.69 32.55
N ALA A 142 -18.88 -3.75 32.42
CA ALA A 142 -18.01 -2.63 32.66
C ALA A 142 -16.78 -2.66 31.74
N GLN A 143 -16.11 -1.53 31.63
CA GLN A 143 -14.77 -1.46 31.04
C GLN A 143 -13.77 -2.06 32.02
N VAL A 144 -12.94 -2.97 31.54
CA VAL A 144 -11.83 -3.53 32.31
C VAL A 144 -10.52 -2.90 31.84
N VAL A 145 -9.81 -2.28 32.78
CA VAL A 145 -8.47 -1.75 32.56
C VAL A 145 -7.46 -2.57 33.35
N ILE A 146 -6.45 -3.11 32.71
CA ILE A 146 -5.30 -3.75 33.36
C ILE A 146 -4.08 -2.89 33.04
N ALA A 147 -3.55 -2.22 34.04
CA ALA A 147 -2.42 -1.29 33.92
C ALA A 147 -1.22 -1.82 34.69
N ASN A 148 -0.15 -2.15 33.98
CA ASN A 148 1.08 -2.63 34.59
C ASN A 148 2.32 -2.08 33.87
N PRO A 149 2.99 -1.05 34.40
CA PRO A 149 4.20 -0.49 33.78
C PRO A 149 5.36 -1.48 33.63
N ALA A 150 5.38 -2.55 34.41
CA ALA A 150 6.40 -3.60 34.31
C ALA A 150 6.20 -4.52 33.10
N GLY A 151 5.03 -4.50 32.47
CA GLY A 151 4.72 -5.28 31.31
C GLY A 151 3.53 -6.22 31.48
N ILE A 152 2.97 -6.64 30.37
CA ILE A 152 1.84 -7.57 30.32
C ILE A 152 2.12 -8.60 29.23
N SER A 153 1.91 -9.88 29.57
CA SER A 153 1.95 -10.98 28.61
C SER A 153 0.59 -11.67 28.57
N CYS A 154 0.08 -11.93 27.38
CA CYS A 154 -1.18 -12.63 27.16
C CYS A 154 -0.91 -13.94 26.41
N ASP A 155 -1.28 -15.05 27.05
CA ASP A 155 -1.25 -16.38 26.46
C ASP A 155 -2.58 -17.07 26.75
N GLY A 156 -3.56 -16.89 25.85
CA GLY A 156 -4.91 -17.38 26.06
C GLY A 156 -5.77 -16.46 26.92
N CYS A 157 -5.48 -15.19 26.97
CA CYS A 157 -6.31 -14.22 27.68
C CYS A 157 -7.54 -13.85 26.88
N GLY A 158 -8.56 -13.34 27.56
CA GLY A 158 -9.79 -12.87 26.96
C GLY A 158 -10.66 -12.18 28.00
N PHE A 159 -11.84 -11.72 27.57
CA PHE A 159 -12.73 -10.94 28.42
C PHE A 159 -14.17 -11.43 28.25
N ILE A 160 -14.87 -11.53 29.37
CA ILE A 160 -16.27 -11.90 29.41
C ILE A 160 -17.03 -10.78 30.13
N ASN A 161 -18.11 -10.30 29.51
CA ASN A 161 -18.97 -9.26 30.06
C ASN A 161 -18.27 -7.91 30.26
N ALA A 162 -17.29 -7.61 29.39
CA ALA A 162 -16.63 -6.31 29.32
C ALA A 162 -17.01 -5.62 28.00
N ASN A 163 -17.49 -4.39 28.07
CA ASN A 163 -17.78 -3.62 26.87
C ASN A 163 -16.52 -3.02 26.25
N ARG A 164 -15.50 -2.83 27.06
CA ARG A 164 -14.19 -2.33 26.65
C ARG A 164 -13.10 -2.98 27.48
N ALA A 165 -12.04 -3.42 26.83
CA ALA A 165 -10.87 -4.00 27.48
C ALA A 165 -9.64 -3.20 27.12
N THR A 166 -8.91 -2.72 28.12
CA THR A 166 -7.72 -1.90 27.95
C THR A 166 -6.54 -2.55 28.67
N LEU A 167 -5.54 -2.96 27.89
CA LEU A 167 -4.24 -3.41 28.41
C LEU A 167 -3.24 -2.28 28.21
N THR A 168 -2.57 -1.84 29.26
CA THR A 168 -1.63 -0.72 29.17
C THR A 168 -0.43 -0.89 30.10
N THR A 169 0.72 -0.44 29.65
CA THR A 169 1.89 -0.21 30.49
C THR A 169 1.94 1.24 31.01
N GLY A 170 0.95 2.03 30.67
CA GLY A 170 0.81 3.40 31.16
C GLY A 170 0.35 3.46 32.60
N GLN A 171 0.75 4.52 33.29
CA GLN A 171 0.26 4.81 34.61
C GLN A 171 -1.10 5.50 34.50
N PRO A 172 -2.13 5.00 35.19
CA PRO A 172 -3.44 5.62 35.17
C PRO A 172 -3.40 7.04 35.72
N GLN A 173 -4.14 7.93 35.10
CA GLN A 173 -4.27 9.32 35.49
C GLN A 173 -5.69 9.58 36.01
N MET A 174 -5.80 9.84 37.30
CA MET A 174 -7.07 10.14 37.96
C MET A 174 -7.22 11.62 38.19
N LYS A 175 -8.40 12.16 37.97
CA LYS A 175 -8.73 13.56 38.26
C LYS A 175 -10.17 13.63 38.78
N ASN A 176 -10.32 14.13 40.03
CA ASN A 176 -11.64 14.29 40.65
C ASN A 176 -12.52 13.02 40.62
N GLY A 177 -11.90 11.86 40.86
CA GLY A 177 -12.59 10.57 40.87
C GLY A 177 -12.88 9.99 39.48
N SER A 178 -12.41 10.61 38.39
CA SER A 178 -12.54 10.11 37.05
C SER A 178 -11.19 9.65 36.52
N LEU A 179 -11.18 8.57 35.74
CA LEU A 179 -10.02 8.11 35.00
C LEU A 179 -9.94 8.90 33.71
N THR A 180 -8.90 9.72 33.54
CA THR A 180 -8.77 10.60 32.36
C THR A 180 -7.91 10.01 31.27
N GLY A 181 -6.99 9.10 31.60
CA GLY A 181 -6.11 8.48 30.61
C GLY A 181 -4.93 7.78 31.25
N PHE A 182 -3.90 7.59 30.44
CA PHE A 182 -2.70 6.83 30.79
C PHE A 182 -1.45 7.60 30.39
N SER A 183 -0.42 7.56 31.23
CA SER A 183 0.90 8.12 30.94
C SER A 183 1.87 6.98 30.70
N VAL A 184 2.28 6.78 29.46
CA VAL A 184 3.17 5.69 29.05
C VAL A 184 4.59 6.21 28.95
N GLU A 185 5.51 5.58 29.69
CA GLU A 185 6.94 5.89 29.64
C GLU A 185 7.78 4.67 29.27
N ARG A 186 7.30 3.48 29.58
CA ARG A 186 8.02 2.21 29.45
C ARG A 186 7.05 1.05 29.35
N GLY A 187 7.61 -0.13 29.14
CA GLY A 187 6.90 -1.40 29.23
C GLY A 187 6.50 -1.96 27.88
N GLU A 188 6.41 -3.28 27.85
CA GLU A 188 6.05 -4.05 26.66
C GLU A 188 4.81 -4.89 26.94
N ILE A 189 3.94 -4.98 25.95
CA ILE A 189 2.82 -5.93 25.96
C ILE A 189 3.12 -6.99 24.89
N GLN A 190 3.04 -8.26 25.29
CA GLN A 190 3.26 -9.41 24.41
C GLN A 190 1.98 -10.22 24.30
N ILE A 191 1.62 -10.59 23.07
CA ILE A 191 0.57 -11.57 22.78
C ILE A 191 1.25 -12.80 22.21
N THR A 192 1.10 -13.93 22.89
CA THR A 192 1.85 -15.14 22.59
C THR A 192 0.98 -16.39 22.78
N GLY A 193 1.48 -17.55 22.43
CA GLY A 193 0.85 -18.83 22.67
C GLY A 193 -0.54 -18.95 22.04
N LYS A 194 -1.57 -18.99 22.86
CA LYS A 194 -2.97 -19.09 22.43
C LYS A 194 -3.59 -17.77 22.02
N GLY A 195 -2.88 -16.66 22.20
CA GLY A 195 -3.34 -15.36 21.78
C GLY A 195 -4.36 -14.72 22.70
N MET A 196 -5.08 -13.72 22.16
CA MET A 196 -6.10 -12.96 22.87
C MET A 196 -7.46 -13.14 22.21
N ASP A 197 -8.47 -13.49 22.98
CA ASP A 197 -9.86 -13.51 22.55
C ASP A 197 -10.61 -12.32 23.15
N ALA A 198 -10.71 -11.23 22.38
CA ALA A 198 -11.51 -10.06 22.69
C ALA A 198 -12.72 -9.94 21.73
N SER A 199 -13.15 -11.05 21.14
CA SER A 199 -14.20 -11.07 20.12
C SER A 199 -15.58 -10.67 20.66
N ARG A 200 -15.80 -10.77 21.97
CA ARG A 200 -17.06 -10.40 22.64
C ARG A 200 -17.04 -8.97 23.21
N THR A 201 -15.95 -8.26 23.04
CA THR A 201 -15.74 -6.91 23.60
C THR A 201 -15.87 -5.91 22.47
N ASP A 202 -16.65 -4.84 22.68
CA ASP A 202 -16.90 -3.85 21.61
C ASP A 202 -15.62 -3.11 21.21
N TYR A 203 -14.79 -2.74 22.21
CA TYR A 203 -13.55 -2.01 22.01
C TYR A 203 -12.40 -2.68 22.74
N THR A 204 -11.27 -2.81 22.09
CA THR A 204 -10.05 -3.37 22.67
C THR A 204 -8.89 -2.41 22.45
N ASP A 205 -8.25 -1.99 23.55
CA ASP A 205 -7.11 -1.08 23.53
C ASP A 205 -5.85 -1.81 23.99
N ILE A 206 -4.77 -1.62 23.25
CA ILE A 206 -3.42 -1.99 23.68
C ILE A 206 -2.57 -0.73 23.63
N ILE A 207 -2.09 -0.27 24.81
CA ILE A 207 -1.41 1.00 24.96
C ILE A 207 -0.12 0.74 25.73
N ALA A 208 1.01 0.79 25.04
CA ALA A 208 2.31 0.47 25.65
C ALA A 208 3.43 1.22 24.95
N ARG A 209 4.64 1.16 25.51
CA ARG A 209 5.79 1.71 24.81
C ARG A 209 6.15 0.86 23.58
N SER A 210 6.08 -0.47 23.72
CA SER A 210 6.24 -1.39 22.61
C SER A 210 5.28 -2.58 22.73
N VAL A 211 4.97 -3.22 21.61
CA VAL A 211 4.04 -4.34 21.54
C VAL A 211 4.60 -5.41 20.61
N LYS A 212 4.61 -6.66 21.08
CA LYS A 212 4.98 -7.84 20.29
C LYS A 212 3.78 -8.76 20.14
N ILE A 213 3.45 -9.10 18.92
CA ILE A 213 2.31 -9.95 18.60
C ILE A 213 2.83 -11.21 17.91
N ASN A 214 2.95 -12.28 18.70
CA ASN A 214 3.46 -13.59 18.28
C ASN A 214 2.36 -14.64 18.23
N ALA A 215 1.10 -14.23 18.32
CA ALA A 215 -0.08 -15.09 18.24
C ALA A 215 -1.26 -14.25 17.74
N GLY A 216 -2.42 -14.86 17.55
CA GLY A 216 -3.61 -14.17 17.07
C GLY A 216 -4.25 -13.27 18.12
N ILE A 217 -4.76 -12.14 17.68
CA ILE A 217 -5.72 -11.30 18.41
C ILE A 217 -7.03 -11.32 17.63
N TRP A 218 -8.12 -11.69 18.31
CA TRP A 218 -9.48 -11.63 17.77
C TRP A 218 -10.26 -10.56 18.51
N ALA A 219 -10.71 -9.55 17.79
CA ALA A 219 -11.37 -8.38 18.38
C ALA A 219 -12.45 -7.81 17.44
N GLN A 220 -13.22 -6.85 17.90
CA GLN A 220 -14.15 -6.09 17.08
C GLN A 220 -13.53 -4.77 16.63
N ASP A 221 -13.38 -3.81 17.51
CA ASP A 221 -12.66 -2.56 17.25
C ASP A 221 -11.35 -2.58 18.04
N LEU A 222 -10.24 -2.79 17.33
CA LEU A 222 -8.91 -2.90 17.94
C LEU A 222 -8.10 -1.65 17.64
N LYS A 223 -7.57 -1.04 18.69
CA LYS A 223 -6.61 0.06 18.58
C LYS A 223 -5.35 -0.23 19.39
N VAL A 224 -4.20 -0.12 18.76
CA VAL A 224 -2.88 -0.29 19.38
C VAL A 224 -2.12 1.01 19.23
N THR A 225 -1.67 1.57 20.35
CA THR A 225 -0.83 2.77 20.36
C THR A 225 0.47 2.47 21.10
N THR A 226 1.59 2.73 20.43
CA THR A 226 2.94 2.52 20.97
C THR A 226 3.69 3.83 21.07
N GLY A 227 4.66 3.87 21.97
CA GLY A 227 5.51 5.03 22.22
C GLY A 227 5.32 5.62 23.62
N ARG A 228 6.11 6.64 23.91
CA ARG A 228 5.97 7.42 25.15
C ARG A 228 4.91 8.48 24.94
N ASN A 229 3.74 8.27 25.54
CA ASN A 229 2.57 9.07 25.27
C ASN A 229 1.73 9.33 26.51
N ASN A 230 0.98 10.42 26.46
CA ASN A 230 -0.24 10.56 27.23
C ASN A 230 -1.43 10.19 26.33
N VAL A 231 -2.21 9.22 26.73
CA VAL A 231 -3.35 8.71 25.96
C VAL A 231 -4.62 8.90 26.78
N ASP A 232 -5.65 9.49 26.20
CA ASP A 232 -6.93 9.68 26.90
C ASP A 232 -7.68 8.35 27.10
N ILE A 233 -8.63 8.35 28.03
CA ILE A 233 -9.36 7.12 28.41
C ILE A 233 -10.15 6.50 27.23
N ALA A 234 -10.67 7.32 26.33
CA ALA A 234 -11.39 6.86 25.16
C ALA A 234 -10.45 6.39 24.04
N HIS A 235 -9.15 6.51 24.21
CA HIS A 235 -8.13 6.18 23.22
C HIS A 235 -8.36 6.92 21.88
N GLY A 236 -8.84 8.15 21.97
CA GLY A 236 -9.09 9.00 20.80
C GLY A 236 -7.98 9.98 20.52
N GLN A 237 -7.27 10.42 21.56
CA GLN A 237 -6.21 11.40 21.45
C GLN A 237 -4.92 10.90 22.11
N THR A 238 -3.81 11.15 21.41
CA THR A 238 -2.49 10.77 21.88
C THR A 238 -1.59 11.99 21.83
N GLU A 239 -0.99 12.33 22.97
CA GLU A 239 0.01 13.39 23.10
C GLU A 239 1.38 12.75 23.32
N LYS A 240 2.30 13.01 22.40
CA LYS A 240 3.66 12.50 22.44
C LYS A 240 4.44 13.15 23.59
N LYS A 241 5.08 12.33 24.41
CA LYS A 241 5.97 12.80 25.49
C LYS A 241 7.38 13.03 24.96
N ALA A 242 8.21 13.71 25.75
CA ALA A 242 9.62 13.93 25.43
C ALA A 242 10.35 12.61 25.17
N ALA A 243 11.27 12.63 24.20
CA ALA A 243 12.04 11.44 23.84
C ALA A 243 12.97 11.00 24.97
N ASP A 244 13.13 9.68 25.15
CA ASP A 244 14.14 9.07 25.99
C ASP A 244 14.90 8.03 25.17
N ALA A 245 16.01 8.45 24.57
CA ALA A 245 16.80 7.60 23.69
C ALA A 245 17.51 6.46 24.43
N SER A 246 17.71 6.57 25.76
CA SER A 246 18.45 5.58 26.55
C SER A 246 17.72 4.24 26.69
N SER A 247 16.40 4.24 26.56
CA SER A 247 15.55 3.06 26.71
C SER A 247 14.67 2.78 25.49
N GLN A 248 15.02 3.39 24.36
CA GLN A 248 14.24 3.29 23.13
C GLN A 248 14.20 1.84 22.61
N PRO A 249 13.01 1.25 22.34
CA PRO A 249 12.92 -0.06 21.75
C PRO A 249 13.38 -0.03 20.29
N GLN A 250 13.81 -1.18 19.75
CA GLN A 250 14.18 -1.28 18.34
C GLN A 250 12.97 -1.24 17.41
N VAL A 251 11.87 -1.84 17.84
CA VAL A 251 10.62 -1.91 17.10
C VAL A 251 9.47 -1.56 18.03
N ALA A 252 8.60 -0.65 17.61
CA ALA A 252 7.46 -0.23 18.41
C ALA A 252 6.35 -1.29 18.42
N LEU A 253 5.96 -1.75 17.24
CA LEU A 253 4.97 -2.79 17.04
C LEU A 253 5.57 -3.85 16.14
N ASP A 254 5.66 -5.07 16.65
CA ASP A 254 6.28 -6.19 15.95
C ASP A 254 5.28 -7.36 15.87
N VAL A 255 4.76 -7.60 14.68
CA VAL A 255 3.90 -8.76 14.39
C VAL A 255 4.77 -9.81 13.70
N SER A 256 5.04 -10.91 14.41
CA SER A 256 5.85 -12.01 13.85
C SER A 256 5.05 -12.82 12.83
N SER A 257 5.74 -13.73 12.15
CA SER A 257 5.11 -14.63 11.17
C SER A 257 4.03 -15.54 11.80
N LEU A 258 4.08 -15.78 13.09
CA LEU A 258 3.07 -16.51 13.85
C LEU A 258 1.96 -15.61 14.38
N GLY A 259 2.14 -14.29 14.31
CA GLY A 259 1.23 -13.31 14.84
C GLY A 259 0.15 -12.92 13.85
N GLY A 260 -0.92 -12.35 14.38
CA GLY A 260 -2.00 -11.81 13.55
C GLY A 260 -2.97 -10.98 14.36
N MET A 261 -3.61 -10.05 13.68
CA MET A 261 -4.72 -9.27 14.20
C MET A 261 -5.92 -9.49 13.29
N TYR A 262 -7.00 -10.02 13.86
CA TYR A 262 -8.24 -10.33 13.17
C TYR A 262 -9.36 -9.58 13.88
N ALA A 263 -9.78 -8.48 13.30
CA ALA A 263 -10.76 -7.61 13.93
C ALA A 263 -11.73 -7.03 12.91
N GLY A 264 -12.80 -6.44 13.37
CA GLY A 264 -13.71 -5.70 12.51
C GLY A 264 -13.03 -4.46 11.93
N LYS A 265 -12.35 -3.70 12.80
CA LYS A 265 -11.61 -2.49 12.48
C LYS A 265 -10.27 -2.48 13.24
N ILE A 266 -9.21 -2.02 12.60
CA ILE A 266 -7.87 -1.99 13.19
C ILE A 266 -7.24 -0.62 13.01
N ARG A 267 -6.78 -0.02 14.11
CA ARG A 267 -6.01 1.23 14.12
C ARG A 267 -4.71 1.01 14.87
N LEU A 268 -3.60 1.26 14.20
CA LEU A 268 -2.25 1.08 14.74
C LEU A 268 -1.50 2.40 14.67
N VAL A 269 -0.97 2.84 15.80
CA VAL A 269 -0.27 4.12 15.91
C VAL A 269 1.07 3.92 16.63
N GLY A 270 2.16 4.24 15.95
CA GLY A 270 3.49 4.33 16.54
C GLY A 270 3.94 5.78 16.56
N THR A 271 4.12 6.35 17.73
CA THR A 271 4.41 7.79 17.87
C THR A 271 5.89 8.10 18.04
N GLU A 272 6.70 7.13 18.47
CA GLU A 272 8.08 7.37 18.85
C GLU A 272 8.96 7.57 17.61
N THR A 273 9.66 8.71 17.56
CA THR A 273 10.50 9.08 16.42
C THR A 273 11.62 8.07 16.18
N GLY A 274 11.71 7.58 14.95
CA GLY A 274 12.73 6.62 14.53
C GLY A 274 12.45 5.17 14.94
N VAL A 275 11.37 4.90 15.67
CA VAL A 275 10.99 3.55 16.06
C VAL A 275 9.90 3.04 15.15
N GLY A 276 10.19 1.96 14.44
CA GLY A 276 9.36 1.47 13.35
C GLY A 276 8.31 0.46 13.75
N VAL A 277 7.55 0.06 12.74
CA VAL A 277 6.53 -1.00 12.81
C VAL A 277 6.90 -2.08 11.81
N ARG A 278 6.84 -3.34 12.24
CA ARG A 278 7.15 -4.49 11.41
C ARG A 278 5.99 -5.48 11.45
N ASN A 279 5.53 -5.90 10.27
CA ASN A 279 4.52 -6.95 10.14
C ASN A 279 5.04 -8.08 9.25
N ALA A 280 5.26 -9.25 9.85
CA ALA A 280 5.56 -10.49 9.14
C ALA A 280 4.38 -11.47 9.19
N GLY A 281 3.31 -11.13 9.90
CA GLY A 281 2.11 -11.94 10.05
C GLY A 281 0.92 -11.39 9.25
N HIS A 282 -0.24 -11.39 9.87
CA HIS A 282 -1.48 -10.94 9.22
C HIS A 282 -2.13 -9.82 10.02
N ILE A 283 -2.47 -8.76 9.32
CA ILE A 283 -3.31 -7.67 9.86
C ILE A 283 -4.54 -7.61 8.97
N GLY A 284 -5.69 -8.02 9.48
CA GLY A 284 -6.92 -8.13 8.67
C GLY A 284 -8.13 -7.54 9.37
N ALA A 285 -8.70 -6.49 8.78
CA ALA A 285 -9.97 -5.93 9.20
C ALA A 285 -11.11 -6.51 8.35
N GLN A 286 -12.09 -7.14 8.99
CA GLN A 286 -13.13 -7.91 8.30
C GLN A 286 -14.42 -7.12 8.05
N ALA A 287 -14.59 -5.99 8.72
CA ALA A 287 -15.79 -5.17 8.61
C ALA A 287 -15.48 -3.72 8.23
N GLY A 288 -14.30 -3.24 8.48
CA GLY A 288 -13.90 -1.86 8.27
C GLY A 288 -12.50 -1.73 7.72
N ALA A 289 -11.82 -0.68 8.15
CA ALA A 289 -10.50 -0.26 7.65
C ALA A 289 -9.36 -0.74 8.53
N VAL A 290 -8.16 -0.80 7.93
CA VAL A 290 -6.88 -0.83 8.63
C VAL A 290 -6.21 0.53 8.44
N THR A 291 -5.86 1.16 9.55
CA THR A 291 -5.06 2.38 9.56
C THR A 291 -3.78 2.12 10.34
N LEU A 292 -2.65 2.41 9.74
CA LEU A 292 -1.33 2.28 10.36
C LEU A 292 -0.56 3.58 10.13
N THR A 293 -0.21 4.24 11.23
CA THR A 293 0.63 5.43 11.21
C THR A 293 1.86 5.22 12.09
N ALA A 294 3.02 5.64 11.62
CA ALA A 294 4.27 5.50 12.35
C ALA A 294 5.17 6.72 12.14
N ASP A 295 5.99 7.03 13.14
CA ASP A 295 7.07 8.01 13.05
C ASP A 295 8.44 7.30 12.90
N GLY A 296 8.43 6.14 12.32
CA GLY A 296 9.56 5.28 12.00
C GLY A 296 9.26 4.42 10.79
N ARG A 297 10.22 3.63 10.39
CA ARG A 297 10.10 2.76 9.22
C ARG A 297 8.93 1.78 9.37
N ILE A 298 8.10 1.68 8.34
CA ILE A 298 7.11 0.62 8.23
C ILE A 298 7.67 -0.48 7.32
N GLU A 299 7.68 -1.71 7.82
CA GLU A 299 8.11 -2.89 7.06
C GLU A 299 7.00 -3.93 7.07
N ASN A 300 6.51 -4.30 5.89
CA ASN A 300 5.51 -5.34 5.73
C ASN A 300 6.05 -6.47 4.85
N SER A 301 6.28 -7.63 5.45
CA SER A 301 6.60 -8.88 4.74
C SER A 301 5.46 -9.89 4.82
N GLY A 302 4.44 -9.62 5.61
CA GLY A 302 3.24 -10.42 5.73
C GLY A 302 2.09 -9.87 4.88
N SER A 303 0.89 -9.86 5.43
CA SER A 303 -0.29 -9.32 4.76
C SER A 303 -0.99 -8.26 5.59
N ILE A 304 -1.44 -7.22 4.91
CA ILE A 304 -2.33 -6.20 5.46
C ILE A 304 -3.54 -6.13 4.54
N SER A 305 -4.71 -6.41 5.08
CA SER A 305 -5.95 -6.40 4.30
C SER A 305 -7.10 -5.78 5.09
N ALA A 306 -8.03 -5.18 4.37
CA ALA A 306 -9.24 -4.60 4.95
C ALA A 306 -10.44 -4.83 4.05
N LYS A 307 -11.61 -4.91 4.64
CA LYS A 307 -12.86 -4.95 3.87
C LYS A 307 -13.11 -3.62 3.16
N THR A 308 -12.79 -2.52 3.80
CA THR A 308 -12.92 -1.18 3.24
C THR A 308 -11.56 -0.64 2.84
N ASP A 309 -10.98 0.25 3.60
CA ASP A 309 -9.77 0.97 3.23
C ASP A 309 -8.55 0.47 3.98
N VAL A 310 -7.38 0.55 3.34
CA VAL A 310 -6.08 0.45 3.99
C VAL A 310 -5.39 1.79 3.87
N HIS A 311 -4.98 2.34 5.00
CA HIS A 311 -4.21 3.57 5.06
C HIS A 311 -2.90 3.32 5.80
N LEU A 312 -1.79 3.47 5.09
CA LEU A 312 -0.44 3.38 5.65
C LEU A 312 0.23 4.75 5.54
N ALA A 313 0.73 5.27 6.65
CA ALA A 313 1.44 6.54 6.65
C ALA A 313 2.66 6.47 7.57
N THR A 314 3.80 6.93 7.09
CA THR A 314 5.02 7.06 7.89
C THR A 314 5.76 8.34 7.54
N THR A 315 6.45 8.91 8.52
CA THR A 315 7.37 10.03 8.33
C THR A 315 8.73 9.58 7.78
N ARG A 316 8.97 8.28 7.71
CA ARG A 316 10.23 7.65 7.29
C ARG A 316 10.00 6.73 6.09
N ASP A 317 10.84 5.74 5.96
CA ASP A 317 10.80 4.79 4.85
C ASP A 317 9.69 3.74 5.02
N LEU A 318 9.21 3.26 3.90
CA LEU A 318 8.28 2.15 3.83
C LEU A 318 8.86 1.05 2.95
N HIS A 319 8.81 -0.18 3.44
CA HIS A 319 9.27 -1.36 2.71
C HIS A 319 8.14 -2.39 2.68
N ASN A 320 7.70 -2.75 1.50
CA ASN A 320 6.69 -3.80 1.32
C ASN A 320 7.22 -4.93 0.45
N SER A 321 7.48 -6.07 1.07
CA SER A 321 7.76 -7.34 0.37
C SER A 321 6.58 -8.31 0.43
N GLY A 322 5.58 -7.99 1.23
CA GLY A 322 4.36 -8.77 1.38
C GLY A 322 3.21 -8.24 0.53
N SER A 323 2.00 -8.33 1.05
CA SER A 323 0.80 -7.89 0.35
C SER A 323 0.03 -6.85 1.15
N VAL A 324 -0.52 -5.89 0.42
CA VAL A 324 -1.47 -4.89 0.92
C VAL A 324 -2.67 -4.91 -0.01
N TYR A 325 -3.86 -5.17 0.54
CA TYR A 325 -5.09 -5.20 -0.24
C TYR A 325 -6.27 -4.56 0.49
N ALA A 326 -6.96 -3.66 -0.19
CA ALA A 326 -8.18 -3.03 0.31
C ALA A 326 -9.38 -3.41 -0.54
N GLY A 327 -10.48 -3.75 0.10
CA GLY A 327 -11.76 -3.98 -0.58
C GLY A 327 -12.39 -2.71 -1.15
N GLN A 328 -11.90 -1.54 -0.77
CA GLN A 328 -12.23 -0.24 -1.37
C GLN A 328 -10.95 0.46 -1.81
N ASP A 329 -10.39 1.34 -1.00
CA ASP A 329 -9.25 2.17 -1.37
C ASP A 329 -8.00 1.86 -0.55
N THR A 330 -6.85 1.90 -1.20
CA THR A 330 -5.54 1.89 -0.54
C THR A 330 -4.91 3.26 -0.67
N GLN A 331 -4.49 3.82 0.45
CA GLN A 331 -3.73 5.06 0.50
C GLN A 331 -2.42 4.81 1.24
N ILE A 332 -1.31 5.11 0.58
CA ILE A 332 0.03 4.99 1.15
C ILE A 332 0.71 6.34 1.07
N GLN A 333 1.23 6.81 2.20
CA GLN A 333 2.00 8.03 2.29
C GLN A 333 3.29 7.75 3.06
N SER A 334 4.42 8.10 2.47
CA SER A 334 5.74 8.00 3.10
C SER A 334 6.50 9.29 2.85
N ASP A 335 7.05 9.88 3.89
CA ASP A 335 7.93 11.04 3.77
C ASP A 335 9.37 10.63 3.46
N GLY A 336 9.68 9.34 3.46
CA GLY A 336 10.91 8.74 3.02
C GLY A 336 10.75 7.99 1.70
N ALA A 337 11.62 7.01 1.47
CA ALA A 337 11.59 6.15 0.29
C ALA A 337 10.62 4.98 0.48
N PHE A 338 9.99 4.57 -0.62
CA PHE A 338 9.18 3.35 -0.68
C PHE A 338 9.90 2.30 -1.52
N THR A 339 10.35 1.23 -0.86
CA THR A 339 10.93 0.05 -1.51
C THR A 339 9.85 -1.02 -1.61
N HIS A 340 9.55 -1.48 -2.82
CA HIS A 340 8.41 -2.33 -3.08
C HIS A 340 8.79 -3.54 -3.92
N THR A 341 8.69 -4.72 -3.32
CA THR A 341 8.95 -6.01 -4.00
C THR A 341 7.75 -6.94 -3.97
N GLY A 342 6.70 -6.59 -3.23
CA GLY A 342 5.48 -7.36 -3.08
C GLY A 342 4.32 -6.81 -3.90
N SER A 343 3.12 -6.80 -3.31
CA SER A 343 1.91 -6.32 -3.98
C SER A 343 1.20 -5.25 -3.16
N VAL A 344 0.73 -4.22 -3.85
CA VAL A 344 -0.21 -3.22 -3.35
C VAL A 344 -1.35 -3.14 -4.35
N ALA A 345 -2.55 -3.45 -3.90
CA ALA A 345 -3.72 -3.43 -4.76
C ALA A 345 -4.96 -3.03 -3.98
N SER A 346 -5.98 -2.61 -4.69
CA SER A 346 -7.30 -2.32 -4.14
C SER A 346 -8.39 -2.66 -5.16
N ARG A 347 -9.58 -2.92 -4.65
CA ARG A 347 -10.73 -3.15 -5.52
C ARG A 347 -11.16 -1.88 -6.24
N ARG A 348 -11.00 -0.72 -5.59
CA ARG A 348 -11.26 0.59 -6.18
C ARG A 348 -9.96 1.32 -6.43
N ASN A 349 -9.68 2.36 -5.68
CA ASN A 349 -8.57 3.26 -5.95
C ASN A 349 -7.33 2.92 -5.13
N THR A 350 -6.17 3.11 -5.72
CA THR A 350 -4.88 3.05 -5.04
C THR A 350 -4.17 4.37 -5.23
N ARG A 351 -3.77 4.99 -4.13
CA ARG A 351 -3.03 6.25 -4.14
C ARG A 351 -1.76 6.12 -3.31
N ILE A 352 -0.63 6.44 -3.92
CA ILE A 352 0.69 6.36 -3.29
C ILE A 352 1.39 7.69 -3.45
N GLN A 353 1.83 8.27 -2.33
CA GLN A 353 2.65 9.47 -2.27
C GLN A 353 3.90 9.17 -1.46
N THR A 354 5.08 9.39 -2.05
CA THR A 354 6.35 9.12 -1.40
C THR A 354 7.44 10.01 -2.01
N THR A 355 8.62 10.06 -1.40
CA THR A 355 9.73 10.84 -1.95
C THR A 355 10.39 10.12 -3.11
N ARG A 356 10.56 8.81 -3.00
CA ARG A 356 11.15 7.95 -4.02
C ARG A 356 10.45 6.59 -3.97
N LEU A 357 10.14 6.03 -5.12
CA LEU A 357 9.60 4.68 -5.22
C LEU A 357 10.55 3.81 -6.04
N THR A 358 10.85 2.62 -5.52
CA THR A 358 11.58 1.58 -6.25
C THR A 358 10.78 0.29 -6.18
N GLY A 359 10.14 -0.06 -7.29
CA GLY A 359 9.38 -1.30 -7.46
C GLY A 359 10.19 -2.31 -8.28
N SER A 360 10.38 -3.51 -7.74
CA SER A 360 11.11 -4.58 -8.42
C SER A 360 10.31 -5.19 -9.58
N GLU A 361 10.94 -6.05 -10.36
CA GLU A 361 10.27 -6.77 -11.45
C GLU A 361 9.14 -7.69 -10.96
N ARG A 362 9.18 -8.11 -9.70
CA ARG A 362 8.16 -8.94 -9.07
C ARG A 362 7.03 -8.14 -8.45
N SER A 363 7.16 -6.83 -8.39
CA SER A 363 6.19 -5.98 -7.70
C SER A 363 4.90 -5.83 -8.49
N LEU A 364 3.82 -5.56 -7.76
CA LEU A 364 2.52 -5.22 -8.32
C LEU A 364 2.02 -3.93 -7.66
N LEU A 365 1.67 -2.97 -8.49
CA LEU A 365 0.89 -1.78 -8.12
C LEU A 365 -0.40 -1.82 -8.94
N ALA A 366 -1.55 -1.87 -8.28
CA ALA A 366 -2.80 -2.02 -8.99
C ALA A 366 -3.98 -1.33 -8.33
N ALA A 367 -4.96 -0.98 -9.15
CA ALA A 367 -6.28 -0.49 -8.74
C ALA A 367 -7.36 -1.16 -9.60
N GLY A 368 -8.56 -1.31 -9.07
CA GLY A 368 -9.65 -1.97 -9.79
C GLY A 368 -9.49 -3.49 -9.85
N VAL A 369 -8.83 -4.09 -8.86
CA VAL A 369 -8.53 -5.52 -8.81
C VAL A 369 -9.46 -6.20 -7.80
N LYS A 370 -10.14 -7.25 -8.23
CA LYS A 370 -10.94 -8.08 -7.32
C LYS A 370 -10.06 -8.93 -6.42
N ASP A 371 -10.66 -9.49 -5.37
CA ASP A 371 -9.98 -10.35 -4.41
C ASP A 371 -9.39 -11.64 -5.02
N ASP A 372 -9.87 -12.04 -6.19
CA ASP A 372 -9.31 -13.16 -6.98
C ASP A 372 -8.13 -12.75 -7.88
N GLY A 373 -7.72 -11.48 -7.85
CA GLY A 373 -6.60 -10.95 -8.63
C GLY A 373 -6.97 -10.46 -10.03
N ARG A 374 -8.25 -10.52 -10.44
CA ARG A 374 -8.67 -10.07 -11.77
C ARG A 374 -8.87 -8.57 -11.84
N LEU A 375 -8.31 -7.95 -12.87
CA LEU A 375 -8.55 -6.55 -13.22
C LEU A 375 -9.92 -6.43 -13.89
N ALA A 376 -10.96 -6.10 -13.15
CA ALA A 376 -12.33 -6.21 -13.63
C ALA A 376 -13.24 -5.05 -13.24
N GLU A 377 -12.76 -4.07 -12.46
CA GLU A 377 -13.55 -2.94 -12.03
C GLU A 377 -12.85 -1.62 -12.34
N ALA A 378 -13.64 -0.56 -12.48
CA ALA A 378 -13.11 0.78 -12.61
C ALA A 378 -12.48 1.20 -11.28
N GLY A 379 -11.18 1.38 -11.28
CA GLY A 379 -10.42 1.89 -10.15
C GLY A 379 -9.23 2.67 -10.66
N ASN A 380 -8.89 3.74 -9.98
CA ASN A 380 -7.82 4.64 -10.42
C ASN A 380 -6.55 4.39 -9.62
N LEU A 381 -5.43 4.32 -10.31
CA LEU A 381 -4.11 4.22 -9.72
C LEU A 381 -3.40 5.56 -9.86
N THR A 382 -3.01 6.14 -8.73
CA THR A 382 -2.27 7.40 -8.70
C THR A 382 -1.01 7.20 -7.88
N VAL A 383 0.15 7.38 -8.50
CA VAL A 383 1.45 7.32 -7.83
C VAL A 383 2.18 8.62 -8.08
N SER A 384 2.59 9.29 -7.00
CA SER A 384 3.28 10.56 -7.05
C SER A 384 4.52 10.51 -6.17
N THR A 385 5.67 10.88 -6.74
CA THR A 385 6.93 11.01 -6.01
C THR A 385 7.50 12.40 -6.21
N THR A 386 8.22 12.91 -5.21
CA THR A 386 8.98 14.15 -5.34
C THR A 386 10.34 13.93 -6.01
N GLY A 387 10.87 12.72 -5.92
CA GLY A 387 12.08 12.27 -6.61
C GLY A 387 11.75 11.28 -7.73
N VAL A 388 12.65 10.34 -7.97
CA VAL A 388 12.50 9.33 -9.03
C VAL A 388 11.43 8.31 -8.66
N LEU A 389 10.60 7.98 -9.65
CA LEU A 389 9.66 6.87 -9.60
C LEU A 389 10.20 5.76 -10.52
N ALA A 390 10.64 4.66 -9.91
CA ALA A 390 11.11 3.48 -10.63
C ALA A 390 10.15 2.32 -10.35
N ALA A 391 9.49 1.80 -11.38
CA ALA A 391 8.55 0.68 -11.27
C ALA A 391 8.81 -0.30 -12.41
N HIS A 392 9.32 -1.47 -12.06
CA HIS A 392 9.76 -2.46 -13.05
C HIS A 392 8.88 -3.70 -13.13
N GLY A 393 7.84 -3.77 -12.31
CA GLY A 393 6.90 -4.88 -12.27
C GLY A 393 5.60 -4.60 -13.01
N GLN A 394 4.51 -5.12 -12.48
CA GLN A 394 3.19 -4.87 -13.04
C GLN A 394 2.59 -3.60 -12.46
N VAL A 395 2.07 -2.74 -13.31
CA VAL A 395 1.39 -1.49 -12.94
C VAL A 395 0.05 -1.47 -13.68
N LEU A 396 -1.02 -1.75 -12.96
CA LEU A 396 -2.32 -2.06 -13.57
C LEU A 396 -3.42 -1.18 -12.97
N SER A 397 -4.29 -0.69 -13.83
CA SER A 397 -5.50 0.03 -13.42
C SER A 397 -6.68 -0.39 -14.26
N GLY A 398 -7.80 -0.69 -13.64
CA GLY A 398 -9.06 -0.92 -14.34
C GLY A 398 -9.70 0.37 -14.84
N GLY A 399 -9.35 1.50 -14.26
CA GLY A 399 -9.72 2.85 -14.68
C GLY A 399 -8.51 3.65 -15.12
N ASN A 400 -8.41 4.87 -14.64
CA ASN A 400 -7.36 5.80 -15.02
C ASN A 400 -6.07 5.55 -14.23
N MET A 401 -4.95 5.94 -14.80
CA MET A 401 -3.64 5.81 -14.19
C MET A 401 -2.88 7.12 -14.31
N GLN A 402 -2.24 7.54 -13.23
CA GLN A 402 -1.33 8.67 -13.23
C GLN A 402 -0.06 8.29 -12.48
N LEU A 403 1.06 8.29 -13.17
CA LEU A 403 2.40 8.09 -12.62
C LEU A 403 3.18 9.40 -12.77
N LYS A 404 3.60 9.99 -11.66
CA LYS A 404 4.28 11.28 -11.66
C LYS A 404 5.50 11.26 -10.75
N GLY A 405 6.64 11.69 -11.27
CA GLY A 405 7.88 11.82 -10.51
C GLY A 405 8.87 12.76 -11.20
N GLN A 406 10.00 12.99 -10.58
CA GLN A 406 11.14 13.67 -11.19
C GLN A 406 12.07 12.62 -11.81
N GLY A 407 11.69 12.18 -12.98
CA GLY A 407 12.18 10.98 -13.64
C GLY A 407 11.24 9.80 -13.43
N LEU A 408 10.91 9.12 -14.50
CA LEU A 408 10.17 7.86 -14.51
C LEU A 408 11.03 6.79 -15.18
N ASP A 409 11.38 5.77 -14.42
CA ASP A 409 12.02 4.58 -14.94
C ASP A 409 11.05 3.40 -14.84
N LEU A 410 10.39 3.10 -15.95
CA LEU A 410 9.41 2.03 -16.03
C LEU A 410 9.96 0.81 -16.77
N SER A 411 11.28 0.76 -16.99
CA SER A 411 11.91 -0.29 -17.78
C SER A 411 11.53 -1.69 -17.31
N ASN A 412 11.28 -2.58 -18.26
CA ASN A 412 10.89 -3.98 -18.08
C ASN A 412 9.50 -4.18 -17.44
N SER A 413 8.72 -3.14 -17.23
CA SER A 413 7.39 -3.23 -16.60
C SER A 413 6.31 -3.64 -17.59
N ARG A 414 5.19 -4.05 -17.04
CA ARG A 414 3.94 -4.26 -17.76
C ARG A 414 2.89 -3.28 -17.24
N ILE A 415 2.36 -2.45 -18.13
CA ILE A 415 1.47 -1.37 -17.76
C ILE A 415 0.16 -1.50 -18.52
N GLN A 416 -0.95 -1.37 -17.82
CA GLN A 416 -2.29 -1.39 -18.40
C GLN A 416 -3.20 -0.40 -17.66
N GLY A 417 -3.85 0.47 -18.40
CA GLY A 417 -4.80 1.44 -17.85
C GLY A 417 -5.68 2.02 -18.96
N GLN A 418 -6.68 2.82 -18.56
CA GLN A 418 -7.56 3.51 -19.51
C GLN A 418 -6.93 4.87 -19.89
N HIS A 419 -7.31 5.96 -19.24
CA HIS A 419 -6.61 7.24 -19.42
C HIS A 419 -5.34 7.20 -18.57
N THR A 420 -4.21 7.06 -19.24
CA THR A 420 -2.92 6.85 -18.58
C THR A 420 -2.03 8.07 -18.80
N GLY A 421 -1.58 8.67 -17.71
CA GLY A 421 -0.62 9.77 -17.72
C GLY A 421 0.72 9.33 -17.13
N LEU A 422 1.80 9.58 -17.86
CA LEU A 422 3.17 9.39 -17.41
C LEU A 422 3.85 10.75 -17.43
N ASP A 423 4.22 11.28 -16.27
CA ASP A 423 4.86 12.58 -16.13
C ASP A 423 6.18 12.44 -15.39
N ALA A 424 7.28 12.58 -16.11
CA ALA A 424 8.63 12.49 -15.57
C ALA A 424 9.19 13.84 -15.11
N GLY A 425 8.43 14.92 -15.23
CA GLY A 425 8.84 16.27 -14.83
C GLY A 425 10.12 16.69 -15.55
N SER A 426 11.12 17.14 -14.78
CA SER A 426 12.42 17.56 -15.31
C SER A 426 13.38 16.39 -15.59
N GLY A 427 13.09 15.20 -15.12
CA GLY A 427 13.90 14.00 -15.36
C GLY A 427 13.54 13.29 -16.65
N ASN A 428 14.24 12.20 -16.94
CA ASN A 428 13.99 11.40 -18.14
C ASN A 428 12.82 10.43 -17.93
N LEU A 429 12.19 10.05 -19.04
CA LEU A 429 11.16 9.02 -19.09
C LEU A 429 11.73 7.80 -19.82
N SER A 430 11.68 6.63 -19.18
CA SER A 430 12.04 5.37 -19.79
C SER A 430 10.89 4.38 -19.77
N THR A 431 10.51 3.91 -20.95
CA THR A 431 9.62 2.76 -21.15
C THR A 431 10.38 1.62 -21.83
N GLN A 432 11.66 1.51 -21.60
CA GLN A 432 12.55 0.52 -22.21
C GLN A 432 12.05 -0.90 -21.88
N ASN A 433 11.85 -1.72 -22.91
CA ASN A 433 11.35 -3.10 -22.79
C ASN A 433 9.99 -3.22 -22.07
N VAL A 434 9.19 -2.17 -22.09
CA VAL A 434 7.85 -2.14 -21.47
C VAL A 434 6.83 -2.73 -22.42
N GLN A 435 5.80 -3.39 -21.88
CA GLN A 435 4.56 -3.70 -22.56
C GLN A 435 3.47 -2.80 -21.98
N LEU A 436 3.02 -1.81 -22.73
CA LEU A 436 2.04 -0.84 -22.28
C LEU A 436 0.82 -0.84 -23.20
N SER A 437 -0.36 -0.99 -22.60
CA SER A 437 -1.65 -0.88 -23.27
C SER A 437 -2.50 0.15 -22.54
N ALA A 438 -3.01 1.14 -23.27
CA ALA A 438 -3.86 2.19 -22.72
C ALA A 438 -4.97 2.58 -23.68
N GLY A 439 -6.05 3.15 -23.17
CA GLY A 439 -7.04 3.83 -24.00
C GLY A 439 -6.43 5.12 -24.54
N THR A 440 -6.11 6.05 -23.66
CA THR A 440 -5.30 7.22 -24.02
C THR A 440 -4.02 7.22 -23.22
N LEU A 441 -2.92 7.55 -23.86
CA LEU A 441 -1.63 7.73 -23.20
C LEU A 441 -1.13 9.14 -23.41
N SER A 442 -0.81 9.81 -22.31
CA SER A 442 -0.08 11.07 -22.31
C SER A 442 1.27 10.84 -21.63
N ALA A 443 2.34 10.88 -22.40
CA ALA A 443 3.72 10.71 -21.91
C ALA A 443 4.44 12.05 -21.97
N ARG A 444 4.90 12.53 -20.83
CA ARG A 444 5.50 13.85 -20.70
C ARG A 444 6.83 13.81 -19.97
N THR A 445 7.83 14.46 -20.52
CA THR A 445 9.10 14.76 -19.88
C THR A 445 9.69 16.04 -20.44
N ALA A 446 10.35 16.85 -19.61
CA ALA A 446 11.18 17.96 -20.10
C ALA A 446 12.55 17.45 -20.64
N GLY A 447 12.91 16.22 -20.37
CA GLY A 447 14.14 15.56 -20.82
C GLY A 447 13.92 14.61 -21.98
N HIS A 448 14.68 13.54 -21.98
CA HIS A 448 14.66 12.51 -23.02
C HIS A 448 13.63 11.40 -22.69
N PHE A 449 12.88 10.99 -23.72
CA PHE A 449 12.02 9.82 -23.66
C PHE A 449 12.65 8.65 -24.42
N SER A 450 12.92 7.56 -23.71
CA SER A 450 13.44 6.32 -24.29
C SER A 450 12.38 5.22 -24.25
N ASN A 451 11.97 4.76 -25.42
CA ASN A 451 11.11 3.58 -25.60
C ASN A 451 11.87 2.43 -26.25
N ASN A 452 13.16 2.32 -26.02
CA ASN A 452 13.99 1.29 -26.67
C ASN A 452 13.51 -0.11 -26.31
N GLY A 453 13.17 -0.92 -27.31
CA GLY A 453 12.65 -2.27 -27.11
C GLY A 453 11.25 -2.34 -26.52
N GLY A 454 10.65 -1.20 -26.16
CA GLY A 454 9.30 -1.15 -25.58
C GLY A 454 8.20 -1.22 -26.65
N THR A 455 7.04 -1.72 -26.24
CA THR A 455 5.83 -1.75 -27.09
C THR A 455 4.72 -0.98 -26.40
N ILE A 456 4.29 0.11 -27.02
CA ILE A 456 3.21 0.96 -26.54
C ILE A 456 2.07 0.94 -27.55
N ASN A 457 0.90 0.48 -27.11
CA ASN A 457 -0.34 0.51 -27.85
C ASN A 457 -1.34 1.40 -27.12
N ALA A 458 -1.84 2.42 -27.79
CA ALA A 458 -2.89 3.28 -27.26
C ALA A 458 -3.85 3.71 -28.38
N ASP A 459 -5.12 3.87 -28.02
CA ASP A 459 -6.10 4.43 -28.96
C ASP A 459 -5.70 5.84 -29.37
N THR A 460 -5.30 6.66 -28.39
CA THR A 460 -4.74 8.00 -28.60
C THR A 460 -3.41 8.12 -27.87
N LEU A 461 -2.38 8.58 -28.57
CA LEU A 461 -1.02 8.71 -28.06
C LEU A 461 -0.54 10.14 -28.16
N GLN A 462 -0.22 10.76 -27.03
CA GLN A 462 0.35 12.10 -26.92
C GLN A 462 1.71 12.04 -26.27
N ILE A 463 2.73 12.59 -26.91
CA ILE A 463 4.10 12.59 -26.40
C ILE A 463 4.62 14.01 -26.38
N SER A 464 5.14 14.44 -25.23
CA SER A 464 5.84 15.69 -25.03
C SER A 464 7.20 15.39 -24.41
N ALA A 465 8.28 15.66 -25.15
CA ALA A 465 9.65 15.36 -24.72
C ALA A 465 10.62 16.32 -25.44
N GLN A 466 11.85 16.44 -24.91
CA GLN A 466 12.93 17.14 -25.59
C GLN A 466 13.43 16.36 -26.81
N SER A 467 13.54 15.04 -26.64
CA SER A 467 13.96 14.10 -27.70
C SER A 467 13.36 12.73 -27.44
N LEU A 468 13.32 11.91 -28.47
CA LEU A 468 12.71 10.56 -28.43
C LEU A 468 13.66 9.52 -29.00
N SER A 469 13.83 8.42 -28.29
CA SER A 469 14.47 7.22 -28.79
C SER A 469 13.47 6.07 -28.81
N ASN A 470 13.28 5.46 -29.94
CA ASN A 470 12.40 4.30 -30.17
C ASN A 470 13.17 3.16 -30.85
N HIS A 471 14.46 3.02 -30.53
CA HIS A 471 15.32 1.99 -31.09
C HIS A 471 14.76 0.60 -30.75
N ARG A 472 14.42 -0.17 -31.78
CA ARG A 472 13.75 -1.47 -31.66
C ARG A 472 12.43 -1.41 -30.86
N GLY A 473 11.89 -0.23 -30.67
CA GLY A 473 10.63 -0.02 -29.98
C GLY A 473 9.46 0.09 -30.95
N LYS A 474 8.25 0.10 -30.37
CA LYS A 474 7.01 0.27 -31.13
C LYS A 474 6.13 1.28 -30.42
N LEU A 475 5.74 2.32 -31.14
CA LEU A 475 4.75 3.31 -30.72
C LEU A 475 3.59 3.23 -31.71
N ILE A 476 2.45 2.73 -31.24
CA ILE A 476 1.31 2.43 -32.10
C ILE A 476 0.07 3.13 -31.58
N GLN A 477 -0.50 4.03 -32.40
CA GLN A 477 -1.81 4.62 -32.16
C GLN A 477 -2.87 3.84 -32.92
N THR A 478 -3.75 3.18 -32.20
CA THR A 478 -4.75 2.27 -32.80
C THR A 478 -6.05 2.96 -33.19
N GLY A 479 -6.33 4.15 -32.65
CA GLY A 479 -7.51 4.93 -33.00
C GLY A 479 -7.37 5.64 -34.35
N THR A 480 -8.44 6.29 -34.79
CA THR A 480 -8.54 6.95 -36.10
C THR A 480 -8.01 8.37 -36.12
N GLY A 481 -7.63 8.93 -34.96
CA GLY A 481 -7.10 10.28 -34.85
C GLY A 481 -5.69 10.43 -35.42
N ASP A 482 -5.25 11.65 -35.55
CA ASP A 482 -3.91 11.98 -36.01
C ASP A 482 -2.88 11.75 -34.89
N PHE A 483 -1.71 11.28 -35.27
CA PHE A 483 -0.57 11.14 -34.35
C PHE A 483 0.47 12.20 -34.70
N SER A 484 0.74 13.09 -33.74
CA SER A 484 1.68 14.20 -33.93
C SER A 484 2.82 14.11 -32.93
N LEU A 485 4.06 14.16 -33.43
CA LEU A 485 5.27 14.35 -32.64
C LEU A 485 5.86 15.72 -32.99
N ASN A 486 5.98 16.59 -32.00
CA ASN A 486 6.65 17.87 -32.15
C ASN A 486 7.69 18.02 -31.06
N LEU A 487 8.95 17.80 -31.40
CA LEU A 487 10.08 17.74 -30.46
C LEU A 487 11.14 18.75 -30.85
N PRO A 488 11.73 19.49 -29.87
CA PRO A 488 12.88 20.34 -30.18
C PRO A 488 14.14 19.56 -30.59
N GLY A 489 14.31 18.35 -30.06
CA GLY A 489 15.44 17.48 -30.36
C GLY A 489 15.15 16.44 -31.44
N GLY A 490 16.02 15.44 -31.54
CA GLY A 490 15.92 14.41 -32.57
C GLY A 490 14.99 13.25 -32.20
N VAL A 491 14.61 12.52 -33.22
CA VAL A 491 13.88 11.25 -33.13
C VAL A 491 14.80 10.14 -33.64
N ASP A 492 15.09 9.17 -32.79
CA ASP A 492 15.79 7.93 -33.16
C ASP A 492 14.77 6.80 -33.26
N ASN A 493 14.47 6.38 -34.48
CA ASN A 493 13.56 5.26 -34.76
C ASN A 493 14.29 4.08 -35.42
N ARG A 494 15.57 3.93 -35.16
CA ARG A 494 16.36 2.83 -35.75
C ARG A 494 15.75 1.48 -35.36
N GLU A 495 15.49 0.66 -36.36
CA GLU A 495 14.86 -0.66 -36.21
C GLU A 495 13.52 -0.60 -35.45
N GLY A 496 12.94 0.57 -35.28
CA GLY A 496 11.70 0.82 -34.55
C GLY A 496 10.48 0.97 -35.47
N LEU A 497 9.32 1.09 -34.84
CA LEU A 497 8.05 1.31 -35.51
C LEU A 497 7.31 2.50 -34.88
N LEU A 498 6.95 3.47 -35.72
CA LEU A 498 5.98 4.52 -35.41
C LEU A 498 4.79 4.34 -36.36
N ALA A 499 3.63 4.01 -35.83
CA ALA A 499 2.48 3.72 -36.68
C ALA A 499 1.19 4.33 -36.12
N ALA A 500 0.35 4.83 -37.01
CA ALA A 500 -0.98 5.29 -36.69
C ALA A 500 -1.96 4.98 -37.84
N ASN A 501 -3.25 4.84 -37.51
CA ASN A 501 -4.30 4.66 -38.50
C ASN A 501 -4.71 5.98 -39.15
N GLY A 502 -4.56 7.09 -38.44
CA GLY A 502 -4.77 8.44 -39.00
C GLY A 502 -3.49 9.02 -39.61
N ALA A 503 -3.44 10.33 -39.73
CA ALA A 503 -2.24 11.01 -40.21
C ALA A 503 -1.12 10.91 -39.20
N VAL A 504 0.12 10.83 -39.67
CA VAL A 504 1.34 10.91 -38.86
C VAL A 504 2.06 12.21 -39.21
N ARG A 505 2.27 13.05 -38.22
CA ARG A 505 3.02 14.29 -38.35
C ARG A 505 4.20 14.26 -37.40
N LEU A 506 5.40 14.37 -37.96
CA LEU A 506 6.65 14.38 -37.23
C LEU A 506 7.37 15.67 -37.51
N ASP A 507 7.54 16.51 -36.49
CA ASP A 507 8.27 17.76 -36.52
C ASP A 507 9.38 17.69 -35.45
N ALA A 508 10.64 17.65 -35.88
CA ALA A 508 11.78 17.42 -35.00
C ALA A 508 13.04 18.07 -35.55
N LEU A 509 14.12 18.07 -34.75
CA LEU A 509 15.45 18.48 -35.20
C LEU A 509 15.96 17.55 -36.31
N SER A 510 15.82 16.24 -36.13
CA SER A 510 16.29 15.22 -37.05
C SER A 510 15.48 13.94 -36.89
N LEU A 511 15.53 13.09 -37.89
CA LEU A 511 14.94 11.74 -37.84
C LEU A 511 15.99 10.71 -38.31
N ASP A 512 16.33 9.79 -37.41
CA ASP A 512 17.11 8.61 -37.77
C ASP A 512 16.16 7.41 -37.84
N ASN A 513 15.80 7.02 -39.06
CA ASN A 513 14.89 5.91 -39.32
C ASN A 513 15.63 4.74 -39.99
N ARG A 514 16.91 4.57 -39.74
CA ARG A 514 17.68 3.46 -40.31
C ARG A 514 17.08 2.11 -39.91
N ARG A 515 16.67 1.30 -40.88
CA ARG A 515 16.00 0.01 -40.69
C ARG A 515 14.71 0.11 -39.88
N GLY A 516 14.19 1.32 -39.68
CA GLY A 516 12.95 1.59 -38.96
C GLY A 516 11.78 1.77 -39.93
N LYS A 517 10.60 1.91 -39.35
CA LYS A 517 9.36 2.13 -40.09
C LYS A 517 8.56 3.25 -39.46
N VAL A 518 8.11 4.19 -40.29
CA VAL A 518 7.12 5.22 -39.92
C VAL A 518 5.96 5.04 -40.90
N GLN A 519 4.78 4.76 -40.37
CA GLN A 519 3.63 4.35 -41.18
C GLN A 519 2.37 5.13 -40.80
N ALA A 520 1.73 5.75 -41.78
CA ALA A 520 0.35 6.21 -41.69
C ALA A 520 -0.52 5.20 -42.42
N VAL A 521 -1.19 4.30 -41.66
CA VAL A 521 -1.96 3.19 -42.20
C VAL A 521 -3.41 3.62 -42.46
N GLN A 522 -4.20 2.82 -43.15
CA GLN A 522 -5.60 3.01 -43.53
C GLN A 522 -5.81 4.24 -44.42
N SER A 523 -6.14 5.38 -43.90
CA SER A 523 -6.45 6.58 -44.69
C SER A 523 -5.54 7.76 -44.38
N GLY A 524 -4.41 7.50 -43.74
CA GLY A 524 -3.53 8.55 -43.24
C GLY A 524 -2.48 9.03 -44.22
N SER A 525 -2.09 10.29 -44.10
CA SER A 525 -0.94 10.91 -44.75
C SER A 525 0.22 11.02 -43.78
N LEU A 526 1.44 10.98 -44.30
CA LEU A 526 2.67 11.15 -43.51
C LEU A 526 3.29 12.50 -43.85
N GLN A 527 3.56 13.27 -42.80
CA GLN A 527 4.32 14.50 -42.92
C GLN A 527 5.53 14.45 -42.00
N VAL A 528 6.71 14.59 -42.58
CA VAL A 528 7.98 14.69 -41.84
C VAL A 528 8.60 16.05 -42.11
N LYS A 529 8.87 16.80 -41.06
CA LYS A 529 9.54 18.09 -41.13
C LYS A 529 10.69 18.14 -40.13
N THR A 530 11.90 18.32 -40.61
CA THR A 530 13.10 18.43 -39.79
C THR A 530 13.91 19.66 -40.19
N THR A 531 14.61 20.28 -39.21
CA THR A 531 15.60 21.31 -39.47
C THR A 531 16.95 20.71 -39.85
N GLY A 532 17.23 19.49 -39.43
CA GLY A 532 18.40 18.70 -39.78
C GLY A 532 18.08 17.60 -40.78
N ALA A 533 18.91 16.58 -40.81
CA ALA A 533 18.80 15.48 -41.78
C ALA A 533 17.74 14.45 -41.41
N VAL A 534 17.19 13.80 -42.41
CA VAL A 534 16.45 12.55 -42.32
C VAL A 534 17.30 11.42 -42.87
N ASP A 535 17.55 10.41 -42.06
CA ASP A 535 18.27 9.20 -42.47
C ASP A 535 17.30 8.03 -42.50
N ASN A 536 16.96 7.57 -43.72
CA ASN A 536 16.06 6.47 -43.96
C ASN A 536 16.76 5.28 -44.61
N GLN A 537 18.06 5.11 -44.40
CA GLN A 537 18.81 3.99 -44.95
C GLN A 537 18.21 2.66 -44.49
N GLN A 538 17.83 1.83 -45.45
CA GLN A 538 17.16 0.54 -45.24
C GLN A 538 15.85 0.66 -44.45
N GLY A 539 15.32 1.86 -44.28
CA GLY A 539 14.09 2.15 -43.54
C GLY A 539 12.91 2.34 -44.48
N SER A 540 11.74 2.58 -43.91
CA SER A 540 10.51 2.85 -44.64
C SER A 540 9.79 4.07 -44.05
N LEU A 541 9.39 4.98 -44.93
CA LEU A 541 8.51 6.11 -44.65
C LEU A 541 7.30 5.94 -45.58
N THR A 542 6.17 5.50 -45.03
CA THR A 542 5.03 5.10 -45.89
C THR A 542 3.73 5.71 -45.41
N ALA A 543 2.86 6.02 -46.36
CA ALA A 543 1.49 6.45 -46.08
C ALA A 543 0.55 5.78 -47.05
N SER A 544 -0.68 5.54 -46.63
CA SER A 544 -1.75 5.10 -47.54
C SER A 544 -2.18 6.21 -48.47
N ARG A 545 -2.04 7.50 -48.07
CA ARG A 545 -2.32 8.66 -48.92
C ARG A 545 -1.04 9.40 -49.28
N ASP A 546 -0.89 10.65 -48.85
CA ASP A 546 0.19 11.53 -49.26
C ASP A 546 1.41 11.34 -48.36
N VAL A 547 2.61 11.56 -48.90
CA VAL A 547 3.85 11.71 -48.17
C VAL A 547 4.40 13.12 -48.44
N ARG A 548 4.67 13.88 -47.39
CA ARG A 548 5.37 15.14 -47.44
C ARG A 548 6.61 15.07 -46.56
N LEU A 549 7.75 15.34 -47.15
CA LEU A 549 9.02 15.36 -46.41
C LEU A 549 9.73 16.69 -46.69
N ASN A 550 10.09 17.38 -45.62
CA ASN A 550 10.86 18.62 -45.68
C ASN A 550 12.02 18.50 -44.68
N ALA A 551 13.24 18.46 -45.18
CA ALA A 551 14.42 18.26 -44.36
C ALA A 551 15.62 19.05 -44.90
N GLN A 552 16.69 19.17 -44.12
CA GLN A 552 17.95 19.74 -44.60
C GLN A 552 18.57 18.83 -45.67
N ALA A 553 18.61 17.54 -45.42
CA ALA A 553 19.13 16.51 -46.33
C ALA A 553 18.32 15.22 -46.12
N LEU A 554 18.31 14.35 -47.12
CA LEU A 554 17.66 13.05 -47.03
C LEU A 554 18.59 11.98 -47.54
N ASN A 555 18.77 10.92 -46.74
CA ASN A 555 19.40 9.68 -47.20
C ASN A 555 18.35 8.57 -47.23
N ASN A 556 18.02 8.11 -48.41
CA ASN A 556 17.10 7.00 -48.64
C ASN A 556 17.80 5.80 -49.30
N ASP A 557 19.09 5.63 -49.07
CA ASP A 557 19.87 4.52 -49.64
C ASP A 557 19.30 3.18 -49.15
N ASN A 558 18.96 2.30 -50.11
CA ASN A 558 18.28 1.03 -49.82
C ASN A 558 16.97 1.19 -49.05
N GLY A 559 16.41 2.39 -48.97
CA GLY A 559 15.17 2.71 -48.24
C GLY A 559 13.95 2.76 -49.16
N LEU A 560 12.80 2.92 -48.53
CA LEU A 560 11.51 3.07 -49.19
C LEU A 560 10.79 4.33 -48.69
N ILE A 561 10.36 5.16 -49.63
CA ILE A 561 9.38 6.23 -49.37
C ILE A 561 8.20 5.97 -50.32
N SER A 562 6.99 5.79 -49.75
CA SER A 562 5.82 5.40 -50.54
C SER A 562 4.57 6.14 -50.11
N ALA A 563 3.90 6.76 -51.08
CA ALA A 563 2.54 7.29 -50.99
C ALA A 563 1.62 6.37 -51.81
N ALA A 564 1.04 5.35 -51.16
CA ALA A 564 0.42 4.21 -51.86
C ALA A 564 -0.80 4.62 -52.70
N ALA A 565 -1.60 5.59 -52.24
CA ALA A 565 -2.79 6.08 -52.95
C ALA A 565 -2.86 7.59 -53.08
N GLY A 566 -1.75 8.29 -52.89
CA GLY A 566 -1.69 9.73 -52.90
C GLY A 566 -0.49 10.29 -53.65
N THR A 567 -0.14 11.53 -53.31
CA THR A 567 0.95 12.28 -53.89
C THR A 567 2.17 12.27 -53.00
N GLY A 568 3.35 12.43 -53.58
CA GLY A 568 4.60 12.58 -52.85
C GLY A 568 5.22 13.95 -53.06
N ARG A 569 5.77 14.53 -52.00
CA ARG A 569 6.53 15.77 -52.09
C ARG A 569 7.75 15.70 -51.17
N ILE A 570 8.92 15.77 -51.75
CA ILE A 570 10.18 15.73 -51.06
C ILE A 570 10.90 17.05 -51.30
N LYS A 571 11.22 17.77 -50.25
CA LYS A 571 11.95 19.03 -50.30
C LYS A 571 13.13 19.00 -49.36
N THR A 572 14.34 19.22 -49.90
CA THR A 572 15.56 19.36 -49.09
C THR A 572 16.33 20.60 -49.52
N GLN A 573 17.12 21.13 -48.60
CA GLN A 573 18.06 22.22 -48.91
C GLN A 573 19.36 21.71 -49.50
N GLN A 574 19.79 20.54 -49.09
CA GLN A 574 21.01 19.87 -49.51
C GLN A 574 20.68 18.61 -50.33
N ALA A 575 21.56 17.63 -50.28
CA ALA A 575 21.45 16.43 -51.10
C ALA A 575 20.31 15.49 -50.74
N VAL A 576 19.70 14.89 -51.74
CA VAL A 576 18.90 13.67 -51.63
C VAL A 576 19.71 12.52 -52.18
N SER A 577 19.96 11.49 -51.37
CA SER A 577 20.56 10.24 -51.81
C SER A 577 19.49 9.14 -51.84
N ASN A 578 19.36 8.48 -52.99
CA ASN A 578 18.44 7.37 -53.23
C ASN A 578 19.15 6.18 -53.89
N THR A 579 20.42 5.96 -53.54
CA THR A 579 21.24 4.88 -54.09
C THR A 579 20.61 3.52 -53.72
N GLU A 580 20.24 2.76 -54.71
CA GLU A 580 19.52 1.47 -54.55
C GLU A 580 18.22 1.61 -53.71
N GLY A 581 17.72 2.83 -53.52
CA GLY A 581 16.49 3.13 -52.82
C GLY A 581 15.28 3.20 -53.74
N ARG A 582 14.10 3.37 -53.13
CA ARG A 582 12.86 3.49 -53.87
C ARG A 582 12.00 4.63 -53.33
N MET A 583 11.56 5.50 -54.21
CA MET A 583 10.58 6.57 -53.96
C MET A 583 9.43 6.37 -54.92
N GLU A 584 8.21 6.24 -54.38
CA GLU A 584 7.04 5.98 -55.22
C GLU A 584 5.80 6.72 -54.72
N SER A 585 4.94 7.09 -55.63
CA SER A 585 3.58 7.59 -55.35
C SER A 585 2.62 7.15 -56.44
N ALA A 586 1.34 6.93 -56.08
CA ALA A 586 0.30 6.65 -57.04
C ALA A 586 -0.02 7.88 -57.89
N GLY A 587 -0.02 9.07 -57.28
CA GLY A 587 -0.19 10.34 -57.96
C GLY A 587 1.14 11.01 -58.33
N ARG A 588 1.13 12.34 -58.35
CA ARG A 588 2.34 13.11 -58.66
C ARG A 588 3.39 13.00 -57.59
N LEU A 589 4.64 12.97 -57.98
CA LEU A 589 5.80 13.05 -57.07
C LEU A 589 6.66 14.24 -57.47
N GLY A 590 6.86 15.16 -56.53
CA GLY A 590 7.77 16.30 -56.68
C GLY A 590 8.99 16.14 -55.79
N ILE A 591 10.16 16.32 -56.35
CA ILE A 591 11.44 16.34 -55.62
C ILE A 591 12.10 17.70 -55.86
N SER A 592 12.33 18.44 -54.80
CA SER A 592 13.06 19.71 -54.82
C SER A 592 14.25 19.59 -53.87
N ALA A 593 15.45 19.62 -54.38
CA ALA A 593 16.65 19.34 -53.58
C ALA A 593 17.85 20.18 -54.05
N GLY A 594 18.89 20.27 -53.22
CA GLY A 594 20.19 20.81 -53.67
C GLY A 594 20.83 19.95 -54.75
N SER A 595 20.83 18.63 -54.56
CA SER A 595 21.26 17.64 -55.51
C SER A 595 20.53 16.33 -55.33
N LEU A 596 20.53 15.48 -56.34
CA LEU A 596 19.89 14.16 -56.28
C LEU A 596 20.86 13.10 -56.81
N ASN A 597 21.14 12.08 -56.00
CA ASN A 597 21.87 10.88 -56.43
C ASN A 597 20.89 9.71 -56.42
N ASN A 598 20.56 9.21 -57.59
CA ASN A 598 19.66 8.06 -57.77
C ASN A 598 20.38 6.86 -58.40
N HIS A 599 21.65 6.65 -58.05
CA HIS A 599 22.45 5.56 -58.56
C HIS A 599 21.81 4.19 -58.25
N GLN A 600 21.42 3.44 -59.28
CA GLN A 600 20.69 2.18 -59.16
C GLN A 600 19.38 2.29 -58.34
N GLY A 601 18.90 3.49 -58.10
CA GLY A 601 17.67 3.76 -57.39
C GLY A 601 16.47 3.80 -58.35
N THR A 602 15.28 3.79 -57.75
CA THR A 602 14.01 3.83 -58.47
C THR A 602 13.16 5.00 -57.97
N VAL A 603 12.63 5.76 -58.93
CA VAL A 603 11.63 6.81 -58.67
C VAL A 603 10.44 6.57 -59.58
N VAL A 604 9.26 6.29 -59.02
CA VAL A 604 8.06 5.91 -59.77
C VAL A 604 6.87 6.77 -59.36
N SER A 605 6.17 7.36 -60.32
CA SER A 605 4.98 8.14 -60.05
C SER A 605 4.11 8.26 -61.30
N ASP A 606 2.89 8.79 -61.14
CA ASP A 606 2.02 9.16 -62.28
C ASP A 606 2.42 10.50 -62.92
N GLY A 607 3.34 11.20 -62.35
CA GLY A 607 3.91 12.42 -62.91
C GLY A 607 5.06 12.90 -62.01
N LEU A 608 6.27 12.92 -62.58
CA LEU A 608 7.48 13.28 -61.82
C LEU A 608 7.94 14.71 -62.14
N SER A 609 8.21 15.48 -61.14
CA SER A 609 8.83 16.79 -61.22
C SER A 609 10.07 16.82 -60.33
N VAL A 610 11.21 17.16 -60.88
CA VAL A 610 12.47 17.28 -60.15
C VAL A 610 13.05 18.67 -60.35
N THR A 611 13.31 19.38 -59.28
CA THR A 611 13.93 20.70 -59.26
C THR A 611 15.20 20.63 -58.42
N LEU A 612 16.33 21.00 -58.98
CA LEU A 612 17.61 20.95 -58.31
C LEU A 612 18.22 22.38 -58.31
N ASP A 613 18.54 22.88 -57.10
CA ASP A 613 19.05 24.22 -56.86
C ASP A 613 20.55 24.24 -56.47
N GLY A 614 21.18 23.08 -56.49
CA GLY A 614 22.62 22.94 -56.16
C GLY A 614 23.49 23.38 -57.33
N ALA A 615 24.63 24.03 -57.01
CA ALA A 615 25.68 24.38 -57.95
C ALA A 615 26.53 23.15 -58.28
#